data_83a7d2b3dc77d8961e2e237b8fd082e5
#
_entry.id   83a7d2b3dc77d8961e2e237b8fd082e5
#
_cell.length_a   1.000
_cell.length_b   1.000
_cell.length_c   1.000
_cell.angle_alpha   90.00
_cell.angle_beta   90.00
_cell.angle_gamma   90.00
#
_symmetry.space_group_name_H-M   'P 1'
#
loop_
_entity.id
_entity.type
_entity.pdbx_description
1 polymer ?
#
loop_
_entity_poly.entity_id
_entity_poly.type
_entity_poly.pdbx_seq_one_letter_code
_entity_poly.pdbx_strand_id
1 'polypeptide(L)'
;SQPSLRVLLIDDDRIQLTLTAAMLQHSGIASVSCMQLDELLDALRSDTFDVLLTDVQMPAINGFDLLKLLRASNLPQAQAIPVIAVTARSDMKPEEFKEYGFAGCLHKPFTVAELFRELNAEGIGQTSAVRSEVAAAETVEASSPDAPYDFSALTAFSGDDPEAAKSIMESFVTETRLNAERLQKAADAADMDEVAAVSHKMIPLFTLIGATELVAELKILEGLRGTPFTAGQRQRALRSLALIEDIIRLQARAD
;
A
#
# COMPACT_ATOMS: atom_id res chain seq x y z
N SER A 1 -31.87 -1.37 -6.95
CA SER A 1 -30.53 -1.42 -6.33
C SER A 1 -29.51 -0.93 -7.34
N GLN A 2 -28.86 0.18 -7.05
CA GLN A 2 -27.77 0.70 -7.89
C GLN A 2 -26.58 -0.27 -7.82
N PRO A 3 -25.89 -0.54 -8.93
CA PRO A 3 -24.69 -1.36 -8.89
C PRO A 3 -23.63 -0.68 -8.04
N SER A 4 -23.23 -1.34 -6.96
CA SER A 4 -22.13 -0.88 -6.13
C SER A 4 -20.81 -1.08 -6.88
N LEU A 5 -19.91 -0.09 -6.79
CA LEU A 5 -18.55 -0.16 -7.34
C LEU A 5 -17.83 -1.41 -6.81
N ARG A 6 -17.20 -2.17 -7.70
CA ARG A 6 -16.40 -3.35 -7.35
C ARG A 6 -14.94 -3.13 -7.74
N VAL A 7 -14.06 -3.21 -6.78
CA VAL A 7 -12.63 -2.92 -6.92
C VAL A 7 -11.82 -4.21 -6.81
N LEU A 8 -10.89 -4.40 -7.75
CA LEU A 8 -9.91 -5.46 -7.70
C LEU A 8 -8.56 -4.86 -7.27
N LEU A 9 -7.89 -5.51 -6.33
CA LEU A 9 -6.62 -5.05 -5.76
C LEU A 9 -5.53 -6.08 -6.02
N ILE A 10 -4.34 -5.63 -6.41
CA ILE A 10 -3.14 -6.45 -6.41
C ILE A 10 -1.97 -5.70 -5.79
N ASP A 11 -1.35 -6.31 -4.80
CA ASP A 11 -0.15 -5.83 -4.11
C ASP A 11 0.54 -7.03 -3.47
N ASP A 12 1.85 -7.08 -3.47
CA ASP A 12 2.62 -8.12 -2.76
C ASP A 12 2.69 -7.88 -1.25
N ASP A 13 2.26 -6.71 -0.78
CA ASP A 13 2.22 -6.33 0.62
C ASP A 13 0.83 -6.57 1.22
N ARG A 14 0.72 -7.61 2.05
CA ARG A 14 -0.55 -8.01 2.69
C ARG A 14 -1.16 -6.88 3.53
N ILE A 15 -0.36 -6.13 4.26
CA ILE A 15 -0.88 -5.04 5.10
C ILE A 15 -1.46 -3.89 4.23
N GLN A 16 -0.86 -3.57 3.11
CA GLN A 16 -1.40 -2.59 2.18
C GLN A 16 -2.74 -3.05 1.60
N LEU A 17 -2.86 -4.32 1.23
CA LEU A 17 -4.15 -4.90 0.80
C LEU A 17 -5.20 -4.83 1.92
N THR A 18 -4.82 -5.19 3.15
CA THR A 18 -5.73 -5.14 4.30
C THR A 18 -6.23 -3.73 4.57
N LEU A 19 -5.35 -2.74 4.56
CA LEU A 19 -5.69 -1.33 4.76
C LEU A 19 -6.61 -0.81 3.65
N THR A 20 -6.27 -1.06 2.41
CA THR A 20 -7.07 -0.60 1.26
C THR A 20 -8.44 -1.28 1.24
N ALA A 21 -8.50 -2.59 1.48
CA ALA A 21 -9.76 -3.32 1.55
C ALA A 21 -10.66 -2.82 2.69
N ALA A 22 -10.10 -2.56 3.88
CA ALA A 22 -10.83 -2.01 5.02
C ALA A 22 -11.39 -0.61 4.72
N MET A 23 -10.59 0.24 4.09
CA MET A 23 -10.99 1.57 3.66
C MET A 23 -12.17 1.53 2.68
N LEU A 24 -12.11 0.65 1.69
CA LEU A 24 -13.18 0.46 0.70
C LEU A 24 -14.44 -0.10 1.36
N GLN A 25 -14.31 -1.10 2.23
CA GLN A 25 -15.43 -1.70 2.95
C GLN A 25 -16.14 -0.68 3.85
N HIS A 26 -15.40 0.17 4.54
CA HIS A 26 -15.96 1.25 5.35
C HIS A 26 -16.81 2.22 4.51
N SER A 27 -16.44 2.45 3.27
CA SER A 27 -17.19 3.27 2.31
C SER A 27 -18.26 2.47 1.53
N GLY A 28 -18.54 1.24 1.93
CA GLY A 28 -19.56 0.40 1.29
C GLY A 28 -19.16 -0.16 -0.08
N ILE A 29 -17.87 -0.18 -0.39
CA ILE A 29 -17.33 -0.66 -1.67
C ILE A 29 -16.80 -2.07 -1.51
N ALA A 30 -17.29 -3.00 -2.34
CA ALA A 30 -16.78 -4.37 -2.38
C ALA A 30 -15.43 -4.44 -3.09
N SER A 31 -14.51 -5.21 -2.53
CA SER A 31 -13.20 -5.43 -3.12
C SER A 31 -12.75 -6.88 -3.03
N VAL A 32 -11.87 -7.28 -3.95
CA VAL A 32 -11.16 -8.56 -3.93
C VAL A 32 -9.67 -8.26 -3.96
N SER A 33 -8.93 -8.84 -3.03
CA SER A 33 -7.49 -8.65 -2.88
C SER A 33 -6.72 -9.84 -3.45
N CYS A 34 -5.67 -9.55 -4.24
CA CYS A 34 -4.78 -10.53 -4.82
C CYS A 34 -3.33 -10.18 -4.46
N MET A 35 -2.53 -11.19 -4.14
CA MET A 35 -1.09 -11.04 -3.89
C MET A 35 -0.25 -11.52 -5.07
N GLN A 36 -0.83 -12.31 -5.98
CA GLN A 36 -0.16 -12.95 -7.09
C GLN A 36 -0.97 -12.82 -8.39
N LEU A 37 -0.27 -12.94 -9.51
CA LEU A 37 -0.86 -12.80 -10.84
C LEU A 37 -1.93 -13.86 -11.14
N ASP A 38 -1.72 -15.11 -10.72
CA ASP A 38 -2.69 -16.20 -10.92
C ASP A 38 -4.02 -15.91 -10.20
N GLU A 39 -3.97 -15.41 -8.98
CA GLU A 39 -5.16 -14.97 -8.23
C GLU A 39 -5.91 -13.85 -8.97
N LEU A 40 -5.17 -12.88 -9.52
CA LEU A 40 -5.73 -11.77 -10.29
C LEU A 40 -6.45 -12.27 -11.54
N LEU A 41 -5.81 -13.16 -12.31
CA LEU A 41 -6.40 -13.72 -13.53
C LEU A 41 -7.64 -14.58 -13.23
N ASP A 42 -7.60 -15.34 -12.15
CA ASP A 42 -8.76 -16.14 -11.70
C ASP A 42 -9.93 -15.26 -11.28
N ALA A 43 -9.66 -14.17 -10.57
CA ALA A 43 -10.69 -13.18 -10.22
C ALA A 43 -11.33 -12.55 -11.46
N LEU A 44 -10.52 -12.17 -12.45
CA LEU A 44 -11.00 -11.59 -13.71
C LEU A 44 -11.78 -12.58 -14.60
N ARG A 45 -11.56 -13.89 -14.43
CA ARG A 45 -12.35 -14.93 -15.12
C ARG A 45 -13.68 -15.20 -14.42
N SER A 46 -13.70 -15.09 -13.11
CA SER A 46 -14.81 -15.55 -12.27
C SER A 46 -15.83 -14.47 -11.98
N ASP A 47 -15.45 -13.20 -12.05
CA ASP A 47 -16.26 -12.09 -11.58
C ASP A 47 -16.03 -10.81 -12.40
N THR A 48 -16.87 -9.80 -12.20
CA THR A 48 -16.79 -8.52 -12.91
C THR A 48 -16.36 -7.42 -11.95
N PHE A 49 -15.43 -6.59 -12.38
CA PHE A 49 -14.88 -5.45 -11.62
C PHE A 49 -14.92 -4.17 -12.44
N ASP A 50 -15.03 -3.04 -11.75
CA ASP A 50 -15.07 -1.71 -12.36
C ASP A 50 -13.69 -1.07 -12.51
N VAL A 51 -12.76 -1.44 -11.63
CA VAL A 51 -11.39 -0.89 -11.59
C VAL A 51 -10.42 -1.86 -10.94
N LEU A 52 -9.19 -1.85 -11.41
CA LEU A 52 -8.05 -2.52 -10.78
C LEU A 52 -7.11 -1.47 -10.19
N LEU A 53 -6.76 -1.62 -8.90
CA LEU A 53 -5.67 -0.90 -8.26
C LEU A 53 -4.45 -1.82 -8.18
N THR A 54 -3.35 -1.43 -8.78
CA THR A 54 -2.11 -2.23 -8.76
C THR A 54 -0.94 -1.46 -8.16
N ASP A 55 -0.19 -2.12 -7.28
CA ASP A 55 1.15 -1.65 -6.93
C ASP A 55 2.06 -1.68 -8.17
N VAL A 56 2.91 -0.68 -8.29
CA VAL A 56 3.87 -0.57 -9.39
C VAL A 56 5.11 -1.43 -9.14
N GLN A 57 5.55 -1.51 -7.88
CA GLN A 57 6.77 -2.23 -7.50
C GLN A 57 6.45 -3.53 -6.79
N MET A 58 6.39 -4.61 -7.56
CA MET A 58 6.20 -5.97 -7.06
C MET A 58 7.36 -6.88 -7.55
N PRO A 59 7.85 -7.84 -6.73
CA PRO A 59 9.03 -8.63 -7.08
C PRO A 59 8.85 -9.54 -8.31
N ALA A 60 7.68 -10.17 -8.46
CA ALA A 60 7.43 -11.12 -9.52
C ALA A 60 7.11 -10.46 -10.87
N ILE A 61 6.35 -9.36 -10.83
CA ILE A 61 5.97 -8.57 -12.00
C ILE A 61 5.69 -7.15 -11.55
N ASN A 62 6.27 -6.15 -12.21
CA ASN A 62 5.95 -4.76 -11.90
C ASN A 62 4.60 -4.36 -12.53
N GLY A 63 4.03 -3.25 -12.04
CA GLY A 63 2.72 -2.78 -12.49
C GLY A 63 2.67 -2.43 -13.98
N PHE A 64 3.78 -1.98 -14.57
CA PHE A 64 3.86 -1.66 -16.00
C PHE A 64 3.75 -2.90 -16.88
N ASP A 65 4.50 -3.96 -16.53
CA ASP A 65 4.45 -5.24 -17.23
C ASP A 65 3.12 -5.94 -17.02
N LEU A 66 2.55 -5.83 -15.81
CA LEU A 66 1.22 -6.34 -15.51
C LEU A 66 0.16 -5.72 -16.42
N LEU A 67 0.19 -4.40 -16.60
CA LEU A 67 -0.74 -3.69 -17.48
C LEU A 67 -0.61 -4.18 -18.92
N LYS A 68 0.61 -4.32 -19.44
CA LYS A 68 0.87 -4.87 -20.78
C LYS A 68 0.31 -6.27 -20.94
N LEU A 69 0.55 -7.14 -19.95
CA LEU A 69 0.06 -8.51 -19.94
C LEU A 69 -1.48 -8.56 -19.96
N LEU A 70 -2.14 -7.74 -19.16
CA LEU A 70 -3.60 -7.66 -19.13
C LEU A 70 -4.17 -7.20 -20.47
N ARG A 71 -3.58 -6.18 -21.08
CA ARG A 71 -4.05 -5.64 -22.38
C ARG A 71 -3.81 -6.62 -23.53
N ALA A 72 -2.81 -7.48 -23.45
CA ALA A 72 -2.52 -8.54 -24.40
C ALA A 72 -3.27 -9.85 -24.12
N SER A 73 -3.97 -9.95 -23.00
CA SER A 73 -4.71 -11.15 -22.60
C SER A 73 -5.93 -11.41 -23.50
N ASN A 74 -6.34 -12.68 -23.56
CA ASN A 74 -7.59 -13.10 -24.22
C ASN A 74 -8.84 -12.86 -23.37
N LEU A 75 -8.70 -12.40 -22.13
CA LEU A 75 -9.82 -12.09 -21.25
C LEU A 75 -10.37 -10.69 -21.59
N PRO A 76 -11.65 -10.58 -22.05
CA PRO A 76 -12.22 -9.28 -22.43
C PRO A 76 -12.15 -8.24 -21.32
N GLN A 77 -12.41 -8.65 -20.07
CA GLN A 77 -12.33 -7.74 -18.92
C GLN A 77 -10.89 -7.26 -18.67
N ALA A 78 -9.90 -8.12 -18.80
CA ALA A 78 -8.49 -7.76 -18.65
C ALA A 78 -8.01 -6.77 -19.72
N GLN A 79 -8.55 -6.86 -20.92
CA GLN A 79 -8.25 -5.95 -22.01
C GLN A 79 -8.78 -4.53 -21.79
N ALA A 80 -9.87 -4.38 -21.06
CA ALA A 80 -10.66 -3.15 -21.00
C ALA A 80 -10.70 -2.50 -19.61
N ILE A 81 -10.45 -3.22 -18.51
CA ILE A 81 -10.60 -2.70 -17.15
C ILE A 81 -9.70 -1.48 -16.91
N PRO A 82 -10.23 -0.37 -16.37
CA PRO A 82 -9.39 0.74 -15.94
C PRO A 82 -8.41 0.30 -14.86
N VAL A 83 -7.15 0.67 -15.00
CA VAL A 83 -6.08 0.33 -14.04
C VAL A 83 -5.49 1.60 -13.46
N ILE A 84 -5.53 1.72 -12.14
CA ILE A 84 -4.91 2.81 -11.39
C ILE A 84 -3.62 2.28 -10.77
N ALA A 85 -2.52 2.98 -11.04
CA ALA A 85 -1.23 2.70 -10.42
C ALA A 85 -1.19 3.22 -8.99
N VAL A 86 -0.74 2.40 -8.05
CA VAL A 86 -0.51 2.79 -6.66
C VAL A 86 0.99 2.68 -6.38
N THR A 87 1.62 3.78 -6.01
CA THR A 87 3.09 3.84 -5.92
C THR A 87 3.57 4.65 -4.72
N ALA A 88 4.71 4.23 -4.15
CA ALA A 88 5.47 5.03 -3.19
C ALA A 88 6.51 5.94 -3.88
N ARG A 89 6.69 5.81 -5.20
CA ARG A 89 7.65 6.61 -5.98
C ARG A 89 7.14 8.02 -6.21
N SER A 90 8.00 9.00 -5.99
CA SER A 90 7.74 10.42 -6.26
C SER A 90 8.47 10.97 -7.48
N ASP A 91 9.29 10.13 -8.16
CA ASP A 91 10.10 10.49 -9.32
C ASP A 91 9.34 10.49 -10.64
N MET A 92 8.15 9.91 -10.68
CA MET A 92 7.26 9.92 -11.84
C MET A 92 6.05 10.82 -11.61
N LYS A 93 5.71 11.60 -12.64
CA LYS A 93 4.52 12.46 -12.64
C LYS A 93 3.26 11.65 -13.01
N PRO A 94 2.07 12.06 -12.56
CA PRO A 94 0.81 11.39 -12.93
C PRO A 94 0.60 11.25 -14.45
N GLU A 95 1.04 12.23 -15.24
CA GLU A 95 0.94 12.22 -16.70
C GLU A 95 1.76 11.08 -17.33
N GLU A 96 2.92 10.75 -16.75
CA GLU A 96 3.78 9.66 -17.23
C GLU A 96 3.10 8.29 -17.06
N PHE A 97 2.35 8.09 -15.96
CA PHE A 97 1.55 6.88 -15.77
C PHE A 97 0.45 6.74 -16.84
N LYS A 98 -0.20 7.84 -17.22
CA LYS A 98 -1.21 7.84 -18.28
C LYS A 98 -0.64 7.49 -19.65
N GLU A 99 0.58 7.91 -19.95
CA GLU A 99 1.30 7.55 -21.19
C GLU A 99 1.54 6.04 -21.29
N TYR A 100 1.74 5.35 -20.17
CA TYR A 100 1.86 3.89 -20.13
C TYR A 100 0.53 3.15 -20.29
N GLY A 101 -0.61 3.86 -20.19
CA GLY A 101 -1.95 3.30 -20.32
C GLY A 101 -2.70 3.11 -19.00
N PHE A 102 -2.16 3.58 -17.89
CA PHE A 102 -2.91 3.65 -16.63
C PHE A 102 -4.01 4.70 -16.73
N ALA A 103 -5.16 4.42 -16.12
CA ALA A 103 -6.25 5.40 -16.03
C ALA A 103 -5.91 6.53 -15.06
N GLY A 104 -5.14 6.24 -14.00
CA GLY A 104 -4.73 7.21 -13.01
C GLY A 104 -3.62 6.68 -12.10
N CYS A 105 -3.26 7.48 -11.10
CA CYS A 105 -2.17 7.20 -10.17
C CYS A 105 -2.52 7.68 -8.76
N LEU A 106 -2.14 6.88 -7.76
CA LEU A 106 -2.23 7.22 -6.34
C LEU A 106 -0.86 7.04 -5.69
N HIS A 107 -0.47 7.99 -4.84
CA HIS A 107 0.75 7.90 -4.03
C HIS A 107 0.48 7.30 -2.65
N LYS A 108 1.27 6.31 -2.25
CA LYS A 108 1.23 5.72 -0.91
C LYS A 108 1.94 6.64 0.11
N PRO A 109 1.43 6.81 1.31
CA PRO A 109 0.08 6.48 1.75
C PRO A 109 -0.97 7.42 1.14
N PHE A 110 -2.16 6.91 0.84
CA PHE A 110 -3.25 7.72 0.30
C PHE A 110 -4.49 7.67 1.22
N THR A 111 -5.30 8.72 1.16
CA THR A 111 -6.55 8.82 1.90
C THR A 111 -7.73 8.31 1.08
N VAL A 112 -8.85 8.04 1.76
CA VAL A 112 -10.13 7.72 1.10
C VAL A 112 -10.52 8.83 0.11
N ALA A 113 -10.35 10.09 0.52
CA ALA A 113 -10.70 11.25 -0.31
C ALA A 113 -9.85 11.28 -1.61
N GLU A 114 -8.56 10.98 -1.53
CA GLU A 114 -7.68 10.90 -2.68
C GLU A 114 -8.08 9.76 -3.63
N LEU A 115 -8.41 8.58 -3.09
CA LEU A 115 -8.89 7.46 -3.89
C LEU A 115 -10.18 7.83 -4.64
N PHE A 116 -11.17 8.39 -3.95
CA PHE A 116 -12.43 8.78 -4.59
C PHE A 116 -12.26 9.90 -5.59
N ARG A 117 -11.36 10.85 -5.33
CA ARG A 117 -11.04 11.91 -6.28
C ARG A 117 -10.48 11.33 -7.58
N GLU A 118 -9.57 10.37 -7.48
CA GLU A 118 -8.98 9.70 -8.64
C GLU A 118 -10.03 8.88 -9.41
N LEU A 119 -10.86 8.11 -8.72
CA LEU A 119 -11.97 7.36 -9.33
C LEU A 119 -12.95 8.29 -10.06
N ASN A 120 -13.30 9.43 -9.45
CA ASN A 120 -14.21 10.41 -10.05
C ASN A 120 -13.59 11.14 -11.25
N ALA A 121 -12.31 11.49 -11.19
CA ALA A 121 -11.60 12.15 -12.28
C ALA A 121 -11.58 11.30 -13.55
N GLU A 122 -11.52 9.98 -13.39
CA GLU A 122 -11.51 9.00 -14.49
C GLU A 122 -12.93 8.53 -14.88
N GLY A 123 -13.97 9.09 -14.28
CA GLY A 123 -15.36 8.70 -14.55
C GLY A 123 -15.75 7.30 -14.07
N ILE A 124 -14.93 6.72 -13.19
CA ILE A 124 -15.16 5.39 -12.63
C ILE A 124 -16.13 5.53 -11.45
N GLY A 125 -17.26 4.83 -11.52
CA GLY A 125 -18.23 4.80 -10.42
C GLY A 125 -19.07 6.07 -10.27
N GLN A 126 -19.48 6.70 -11.36
CA GLN A 126 -20.43 7.83 -11.32
C GLN A 126 -21.80 7.40 -10.77
N THR A 127 -21.87 7.14 -9.49
CA THR A 127 -23.12 7.03 -8.76
C THR A 127 -23.18 8.13 -7.69
N SER A 128 -24.37 8.69 -7.52
CA SER A 128 -24.66 9.84 -6.65
C SER A 128 -24.26 9.65 -5.17
N ALA A 129 -23.94 8.41 -4.77
CA ALA A 129 -23.55 8.05 -3.40
C ALA A 129 -22.11 8.49 -3.04
N VAL A 130 -21.22 8.55 -4.02
CA VAL A 130 -19.81 8.93 -3.80
C VAL A 130 -19.65 10.42 -3.50
N ARG A 131 -20.63 11.23 -3.90
CA ARG A 131 -20.60 12.70 -3.70
C ARG A 131 -20.85 13.14 -2.27
N SER A 132 -21.52 12.32 -1.46
CA SER A 132 -21.95 12.73 -0.11
C SER A 132 -20.91 12.49 0.99
N GLU A 133 -19.95 11.58 0.77
CA GLU A 133 -18.98 11.20 1.79
C GLU A 133 -17.63 11.95 1.72
N VAL A 134 -17.33 12.59 0.58
CA VAL A 134 -16.11 13.40 0.44
C VAL A 134 -16.08 14.60 1.40
N ALA A 135 -17.24 15.03 1.88
CA ALA A 135 -17.36 16.17 2.83
C ALA A 135 -17.14 15.78 4.31
N ALA A 136 -17.10 14.48 4.63
CA ALA A 136 -17.03 13.99 6.01
C ALA A 136 -15.63 13.50 6.45
N ALA A 137 -14.66 13.43 5.53
CA ALA A 137 -13.35 12.82 5.78
C ALA A 137 -12.25 13.83 6.24
N GLU A 138 -12.60 15.07 6.55
CA GLU A 138 -11.61 16.13 6.85
C GLU A 138 -11.35 16.35 8.35
N THR A 139 -11.72 15.47 9.25
CA THR A 139 -11.34 15.62 10.66
C THR A 139 -10.73 14.32 11.20
N VAL A 140 -9.44 14.16 10.96
CA VAL A 140 -8.61 13.35 11.85
C VAL A 140 -8.14 14.29 12.97
N GLU A 141 -8.79 14.21 14.13
CA GLU A 141 -8.30 14.87 15.32
C GLU A 141 -6.90 14.34 15.69
N ALA A 142 -6.01 15.27 15.97
CA ALA A 142 -4.64 15.00 16.34
C ALA A 142 -4.58 14.12 17.59
N SER A 143 -3.83 13.02 17.48
CA SER A 143 -3.43 12.16 18.59
C SER A 143 -2.73 12.93 19.72
N SER A 144 -2.80 12.37 20.92
CA SER A 144 -2.17 12.88 22.14
C SER A 144 -0.71 13.27 21.93
N PRO A 145 -0.27 14.44 22.47
CA PRO A 145 1.07 14.97 22.20
C PRO A 145 2.25 14.17 22.76
N ASP A 146 2.01 13.08 23.48
CA ASP A 146 3.05 12.34 24.19
C ASP A 146 3.41 10.96 23.60
N ALA A 147 2.73 10.47 22.56
CA ALA A 147 3.07 9.21 21.94
C ALA A 147 4.04 9.41 20.76
N PRO A 148 5.20 8.71 20.72
CA PRO A 148 6.18 8.88 19.65
C PRO A 148 5.68 8.42 18.27
N TYR A 149 4.62 7.60 18.22
CA TYR A 149 4.02 7.05 17.00
C TYR A 149 2.49 7.12 17.08
N ASP A 150 1.87 7.38 15.93
CA ASP A 150 0.41 7.46 15.81
C ASP A 150 -0.16 6.15 15.23
N PHE A 151 -0.38 5.15 16.07
CA PHE A 151 -1.01 3.90 15.66
C PHE A 151 -2.49 4.06 15.28
N SER A 152 -3.15 5.13 15.73
CA SER A 152 -4.54 5.41 15.35
C SER A 152 -4.67 5.72 13.85
N ALA A 153 -3.60 6.18 13.19
CA ALA A 153 -3.57 6.36 11.75
C ALA A 153 -3.80 5.05 10.98
N LEU A 154 -3.37 3.90 11.51
CA LEU A 154 -3.64 2.58 10.94
C LEU A 154 -5.11 2.18 11.12
N THR A 155 -5.63 2.34 12.33
CA THR A 155 -6.99 1.89 12.66
C THR A 155 -8.07 2.85 12.17
N ALA A 156 -7.71 4.08 11.75
CA ALA A 156 -8.64 5.01 11.12
C ALA A 156 -9.32 4.43 9.87
N PHE A 157 -8.66 3.53 9.15
CA PHE A 157 -9.22 2.86 7.97
C PHE A 157 -10.33 1.86 8.30
N SER A 158 -10.43 1.41 9.55
CA SER A 158 -11.47 0.48 10.01
C SER A 158 -12.77 1.20 10.41
N GLY A 159 -12.79 2.53 10.44
CA GLY A 159 -13.90 3.28 10.99
C GLY A 159 -14.15 2.90 12.45
N ASP A 160 -15.41 2.66 12.80
CA ASP A 160 -15.82 2.27 14.16
C ASP A 160 -15.89 0.75 14.37
N ASP A 161 -15.36 -0.07 13.44
CA ASP A 161 -15.37 -1.52 13.53
C ASP A 161 -14.16 -2.02 14.34
N PRO A 162 -14.34 -2.49 15.60
CA PRO A 162 -13.24 -2.93 16.45
C PRO A 162 -12.58 -4.22 15.96
N GLU A 163 -13.30 -5.11 15.29
CA GLU A 163 -12.73 -6.35 14.72
C GLU A 163 -11.83 -6.02 13.51
N ALA A 164 -12.24 -5.09 12.66
CA ALA A 164 -11.41 -4.61 11.57
C ALA A 164 -10.15 -3.91 12.09
N ALA A 165 -10.26 -3.08 13.12
CA ALA A 165 -9.13 -2.43 13.77
C ALA A 165 -8.13 -3.44 14.33
N LYS A 166 -8.61 -4.46 15.03
CA LYS A 166 -7.79 -5.56 15.55
C LYS A 166 -7.08 -6.32 14.45
N SER A 167 -7.78 -6.66 13.37
CA SER A 167 -7.20 -7.35 12.20
C SER A 167 -6.09 -6.52 11.54
N ILE A 168 -6.27 -5.22 11.41
CA ILE A 168 -5.25 -4.29 10.89
C ILE A 168 -4.01 -4.31 11.77
N MET A 169 -4.16 -4.20 13.09
CA MET A 169 -3.03 -4.19 14.01
C MET A 169 -2.28 -5.52 14.04
N GLU A 170 -2.98 -6.64 14.02
CA GLU A 170 -2.37 -7.97 13.92
C GLU A 170 -1.58 -8.13 12.62
N SER A 171 -2.15 -7.70 11.50
CA SER A 171 -1.47 -7.70 10.20
C SER A 171 -0.24 -6.80 10.20
N PHE A 172 -0.34 -5.61 10.79
CA PHE A 172 0.79 -4.69 10.95
C PHE A 172 1.96 -5.34 11.69
N VAL A 173 1.70 -5.95 12.83
CA VAL A 173 2.74 -6.61 13.64
C VAL A 173 3.35 -7.79 12.89
N THR A 174 2.53 -8.63 12.29
CA THR A 174 2.97 -9.82 11.54
C THR A 174 3.86 -9.44 10.36
N GLU A 175 3.41 -8.53 9.50
CA GLU A 175 4.18 -8.09 8.32
C GLU A 175 5.44 -7.32 8.72
N THR A 176 5.37 -6.50 9.77
CA THR A 176 6.53 -5.78 10.29
C THR A 176 7.61 -6.74 10.79
N ARG A 177 7.24 -7.81 11.49
CA ARG A 177 8.18 -8.84 11.93
C ARG A 177 8.81 -9.59 10.75
N LEU A 178 8.02 -9.97 9.76
CA LEU A 178 8.52 -10.63 8.55
C LEU A 178 9.50 -9.74 7.78
N ASN A 179 9.18 -8.46 7.63
CA ASN A 179 10.06 -7.51 6.96
C ASN A 179 11.34 -7.24 7.77
N ALA A 180 11.26 -7.21 9.10
CA ALA A 180 12.43 -7.10 9.96
C ALA A 180 13.37 -8.31 9.81
N GLU A 181 12.81 -9.52 9.75
CA GLU A 181 13.58 -10.74 9.49
C GLU A 181 14.26 -10.71 8.11
N ARG A 182 13.55 -10.27 7.07
CA ARG A 182 14.12 -10.08 5.73
C ARG A 182 15.28 -9.09 5.75
N LEU A 183 15.11 -7.95 6.42
CA LEU A 183 16.15 -6.94 6.52
C LEU A 183 17.38 -7.47 7.25
N GLN A 184 17.18 -8.21 8.35
CA GLN A 184 18.28 -8.84 9.09
C GLN A 184 19.04 -9.83 8.23
N LYS A 185 18.34 -10.73 7.54
CA LYS A 185 18.96 -11.72 6.63
C LYS A 185 19.72 -11.05 5.49
N ALA A 186 19.15 -10.03 4.88
CA ALA A 186 19.80 -9.27 3.82
C ALA A 186 21.05 -8.55 4.31
N ALA A 187 21.03 -7.96 5.49
CA ALA A 187 22.20 -7.33 6.11
C ALA A 187 23.29 -8.34 6.46
N ASP A 188 22.91 -9.51 6.98
CA ASP A 188 23.85 -10.60 7.31
C ASP A 188 24.51 -11.16 6.05
N ALA A 189 23.78 -11.23 4.95
CA ALA A 189 24.27 -11.67 3.63
C ALA A 189 25.00 -10.57 2.86
N ALA A 190 25.08 -9.34 3.39
CA ALA A 190 25.62 -8.15 2.69
C ALA A 190 24.96 -7.92 1.31
N ASP A 191 23.66 -8.23 1.21
CA ASP A 191 22.87 -8.07 0.00
C ASP A 191 22.20 -6.69 -0.02
N MET A 192 22.90 -5.70 -0.63
CA MET A 192 22.41 -4.31 -0.67
C MET A 192 21.11 -4.16 -1.45
N ASP A 193 20.94 -4.92 -2.53
CA ASP A 193 19.73 -4.84 -3.35
C ASP A 193 18.50 -5.33 -2.59
N GLU A 194 18.63 -6.40 -1.82
CA GLU A 194 17.56 -6.89 -0.96
C GLU A 194 17.29 -5.95 0.24
N VAL A 195 18.35 -5.38 0.83
CA VAL A 195 18.21 -4.32 1.87
C VAL A 195 17.40 -3.15 1.32
N ALA A 196 17.72 -2.68 0.13
CA ALA A 196 17.00 -1.59 -0.52
C ALA A 196 15.54 -1.95 -0.82
N ALA A 197 15.28 -3.15 -1.31
CA ALA A 197 13.94 -3.64 -1.64
C ALA A 197 13.04 -3.74 -0.40
N VAL A 198 13.52 -4.31 0.68
CA VAL A 198 12.78 -4.42 1.96
C VAL A 198 12.55 -3.03 2.57
N SER A 199 13.55 -2.16 2.53
CA SER A 199 13.44 -0.78 3.01
C SER A 199 12.34 -0.01 2.28
N HIS A 200 12.31 -0.11 0.95
CA HIS A 200 11.26 0.48 0.13
C HIS A 200 9.86 0.02 0.56
N LYS A 201 9.70 -1.27 0.78
CA LYS A 201 8.43 -1.88 1.17
C LYS A 201 7.87 -1.35 2.49
N MET A 202 8.74 -1.03 3.44
CA MET A 202 8.37 -0.58 4.80
C MET A 202 8.06 0.92 4.89
N ILE A 203 8.57 1.75 3.99
CA ILE A 203 8.47 3.22 4.06
C ILE A 203 7.02 3.72 4.16
N PRO A 204 6.06 3.28 3.32
CA PRO A 204 4.71 3.84 3.35
C PRO A 204 4.02 3.69 4.69
N LEU A 205 4.13 2.53 5.31
CA LEU A 205 3.45 2.21 6.56
C LEU A 205 4.04 2.96 7.75
N PHE A 206 5.38 3.03 7.82
CA PHE A 206 6.06 3.80 8.86
C PHE A 206 5.90 5.30 8.69
N THR A 207 5.75 5.79 7.46
CA THR A 207 5.35 7.18 7.20
C THR A 207 3.97 7.47 7.77
N LEU A 208 3.03 6.57 7.59
CA LEU A 208 1.65 6.70 8.06
C LEU A 208 1.58 6.86 9.59
N ILE A 209 2.37 6.11 10.35
CA ILE A 209 2.40 6.20 11.82
C ILE A 209 3.34 7.28 12.36
N GLY A 210 3.95 8.08 11.48
CA GLY A 210 4.84 9.17 11.89
C GLY A 210 6.20 8.73 12.42
N ALA A 211 6.69 7.55 12.04
CA ALA A 211 8.01 7.03 12.42
C ALA A 211 9.13 7.74 11.62
N THR A 212 9.27 9.02 11.80
CA THR A 212 10.11 9.92 10.97
C THR A 212 11.58 9.50 10.94
N GLU A 213 12.15 9.14 12.08
CA GLU A 213 13.56 8.72 12.19
C GLU A 213 13.79 7.42 11.41
N LEU A 214 12.93 6.43 11.58
CA LEU A 214 13.01 5.17 10.86
C LEU A 214 12.83 5.38 9.35
N VAL A 215 11.87 6.17 8.94
CA VAL A 215 11.62 6.49 7.53
C VAL A 215 12.85 7.14 6.88
N ALA A 216 13.53 8.05 7.59
CA ALA A 216 14.76 8.67 7.09
C ALA A 216 15.86 7.64 6.84
N GLU A 217 16.08 6.70 7.76
CA GLU A 217 17.06 5.61 7.61
C GLU A 217 16.68 4.67 6.45
N LEU A 218 15.42 4.28 6.35
CA LEU A 218 14.95 3.40 5.27
C LEU A 218 15.05 4.05 3.88
N LYS A 219 14.80 5.35 3.77
CA LYS A 219 14.97 6.09 2.50
C LYS A 219 16.44 6.12 2.06
N ILE A 220 17.38 6.27 2.99
CA ILE A 220 18.80 6.20 2.67
C ILE A 220 19.16 4.81 2.17
N LEU A 221 18.72 3.75 2.86
CA LEU A 221 18.99 2.36 2.46
C LEU A 221 18.38 2.04 1.10
N GLU A 222 17.15 2.49 0.84
CA GLU A 222 16.48 2.33 -0.46
C GLU A 222 17.30 2.95 -1.60
N GLY A 223 17.83 4.14 -1.38
CA GLY A 223 18.62 4.88 -2.37
C GLY A 223 20.00 4.29 -2.68
N LEU A 224 20.44 3.31 -1.91
CA LEU A 224 21.75 2.67 -2.05
C LEU A 224 21.73 1.38 -2.90
N ARG A 225 20.63 1.08 -3.55
CA ARG A 225 20.52 -0.07 -4.47
C ARG A 225 21.64 -0.02 -5.51
N GLY A 226 22.28 -1.17 -5.75
CA GLY A 226 23.38 -1.29 -6.71
C GLY A 226 24.73 -0.79 -6.20
N THR A 227 24.82 -0.31 -4.96
CA THR A 227 26.09 0.09 -4.33
C THR A 227 26.64 -1.01 -3.44
N PRO A 228 27.96 -1.00 -3.11
CA PRO A 228 28.55 -1.98 -2.18
C PRO A 228 27.93 -1.87 -0.78
N PHE A 229 27.75 -3.02 -0.14
CA PHE A 229 27.32 -3.09 1.26
C PHE A 229 28.51 -2.93 2.18
N THR A 230 28.61 -1.77 2.83
CA THR A 230 29.72 -1.42 3.74
C THR A 230 29.29 -1.52 5.20
N ALA A 231 30.26 -1.34 6.12
CA ALA A 231 29.98 -1.27 7.56
C ALA A 231 28.99 -0.15 7.92
N GLY A 232 29.01 0.97 7.19
CA GLY A 232 28.05 2.07 7.36
C GLY A 232 26.61 1.65 7.07
N GLN A 233 26.37 0.93 5.98
CA GLN A 233 25.04 0.41 5.64
C GLN A 233 24.59 -0.65 6.64
N ARG A 234 25.51 -1.49 7.12
CA ARG A 234 25.20 -2.46 8.19
C ARG A 234 24.71 -1.75 9.46
N GLN A 235 25.39 -0.70 9.87
CA GLN A 235 24.97 0.08 11.04
C GLN A 235 23.59 0.73 10.84
N ARG A 236 23.29 1.25 9.64
CA ARG A 236 21.98 1.80 9.32
C ARG A 236 20.88 0.74 9.38
N ALA A 237 21.14 -0.44 8.82
CA ALA A 237 20.20 -1.56 8.88
C ALA A 237 19.95 -1.99 10.33
N LEU A 238 20.98 -2.11 11.15
CA LEU A 238 20.84 -2.46 12.58
C LEU A 238 20.10 -1.39 13.38
N ARG A 239 20.34 -0.11 13.11
CA ARG A 239 19.59 0.99 13.71
C ARG A 239 18.13 0.95 13.32
N SER A 240 17.82 0.69 12.05
CA SER A 240 16.46 0.52 11.56
C SER A 240 15.76 -0.64 12.26
N LEU A 241 16.42 -1.78 12.41
CA LEU A 241 15.89 -2.93 13.14
C LEU A 241 15.59 -2.62 14.62
N ALA A 242 16.46 -1.87 15.28
CA ALA A 242 16.24 -1.44 16.66
C ALA A 242 15.00 -0.51 16.78
N LEU A 243 14.83 0.42 15.86
CA LEU A 243 13.65 1.30 15.80
C LEU A 243 12.37 0.51 15.52
N ILE A 244 12.41 -0.47 14.62
CA ILE A 244 11.27 -1.35 14.33
C ILE A 244 10.87 -2.13 15.60
N GLU A 245 11.82 -2.67 16.32
CA GLU A 245 11.57 -3.42 17.55
C GLU A 245 10.92 -2.54 18.62
N ASP A 246 11.36 -1.30 18.75
CA ASP A 246 10.75 -0.31 19.65
C ASP A 246 9.30 -0.01 19.27
N ILE A 247 9.02 0.12 17.97
CA ILE A 247 7.66 0.35 17.45
C ILE A 247 6.74 -0.84 17.80
N ILE A 248 7.19 -2.07 17.58
CA ILE A 248 6.42 -3.28 17.92
C ILE A 248 6.15 -3.33 19.42
N ARG A 249 7.13 -2.99 20.25
CA ARG A 249 6.99 -2.98 21.71
C ARG A 249 6.01 -1.93 22.19
N LEU A 250 6.06 -0.73 21.62
CA LEU A 250 5.15 0.37 21.96
C LEU A 250 3.72 0.08 21.52
N GLN A 251 3.54 -0.55 20.36
CA GLN A 251 2.22 -0.99 19.90
C GLN A 251 1.58 -1.97 20.89
N ALA A 252 2.33 -2.94 21.40
CA ALA A 252 1.83 -3.91 22.35
C ALA A 252 1.43 -3.32 23.72
N ARG A 253 1.88 -2.10 24.05
CA ARG A 253 1.49 -1.37 25.27
C ARG A 253 0.31 -0.44 25.07
N ALA A 254 -0.09 -0.17 23.82
CA ALA A 254 -1.20 0.72 23.49
C ALA A 254 -2.57 0.01 23.57
N ASP A 255 -2.57 -1.33 23.70
CA ASP A 255 -3.75 -2.18 23.95
C ASP A 255 -3.98 -2.31 25.48
#